data_b83539699a2d18d859449d5a7a3f9670
#
_entry.id   b83539699a2d18d859449d5a7a3f9670
#
_cell.length_a   1.000
_cell.length_b   1.000
_cell.length_c   1.000
_cell.angle_alpha   90.00
_cell.angle_beta   90.00
_cell.angle_gamma   90.00
#
_symmetry.space_group_name_H-M   'P 1'
#
loop_
_entity.id
_entity.type
_entity.pdbx_description
1 polymer ?
#
loop_
_entity_poly.entity_id
_entity_poly.type
_entity_poly.pdbx_seq_one_letter_code
_entity_poly.pdbx_strand_id
1 'polypeptide(L)'
;MLVLVVGASGVVGRQLVPQLLEAGHAVVATTRSSPAPASAERLEHRRLDLLDRDAVTALVHEVRPDAIVHQATALSTLSNNLRRFDTMFALTNQLRTVGTANLIDASRAVGWPRLLVQSFCGWLWRLDGAAVKTEDEPLETDPPKSFRETLRAIVDLERQVLSDHPSGVVLRYGGLYGPGSSLTRGPQIDAVRKGWFPLIGAGDGIWSFVHTADAASATVAALTTGAGIYNIVDDDPAPVREWLPELARLAGGPPPRRVPTWVGWLAGGGGLVRMMTQVRGSSNAKARAELGWVPRYPSWRQGFAAEFARPTVPAS
;
A
#
# COMPACT_ATOMS: atom_id res chain seq x y z
N MET A 1 -11.64 -17.62 12.28
CA MET A 1 -10.81 -16.70 13.08
C MET A 1 -11.58 -15.42 13.31
N LEU A 2 -11.33 -14.75 14.44
CA LEU A 2 -11.75 -13.38 14.68
C LEU A 2 -10.60 -12.43 14.24
N VAL A 3 -10.85 -11.58 13.27
CA VAL A 3 -9.82 -10.70 12.68
C VAL A 3 -10.14 -9.25 12.99
N LEU A 4 -9.21 -8.57 13.67
CA LEU A 4 -9.27 -7.12 13.89
C LEU A 4 -8.62 -6.39 12.70
N VAL A 5 -9.41 -5.65 11.91
CA VAL A 5 -8.92 -4.90 10.75
C VAL A 5 -8.82 -3.42 11.11
N VAL A 6 -7.60 -2.92 11.23
CA VAL A 6 -7.32 -1.50 11.50
C VAL A 6 -7.15 -0.76 10.18
N GLY A 7 -8.03 0.22 9.90
CA GLY A 7 -8.07 0.93 8.62
C GLY A 7 -9.02 0.30 7.58
N ALA A 8 -10.10 -0.31 8.03
CA ALA A 8 -11.08 -1.00 7.19
C ALA A 8 -11.75 -0.11 6.13
N SER A 9 -11.80 1.22 6.33
CA SER A 9 -12.37 2.18 5.36
C SER A 9 -11.38 2.60 4.25
N GLY A 10 -10.11 2.20 4.34
CA GLY A 10 -9.09 2.47 3.32
C GLY A 10 -9.30 1.68 2.02
N VAL A 11 -8.52 2.00 0.99
CA VAL A 11 -8.67 1.38 -0.35
C VAL A 11 -8.48 -0.14 -0.33
N VAL A 12 -7.53 -0.64 0.46
CA VAL A 12 -7.32 -2.08 0.66
C VAL A 12 -8.36 -2.63 1.63
N GLY A 13 -8.63 -1.94 2.75
CA GLY A 13 -9.58 -2.39 3.78
C GLY A 13 -10.98 -2.66 3.25
N ARG A 14 -11.47 -1.83 2.34
CA ARG A 14 -12.78 -2.03 1.67
C ARG A 14 -12.85 -3.27 0.80
N GLN A 15 -11.72 -3.74 0.27
CA GLN A 15 -11.62 -4.99 -0.47
C GLN A 15 -11.39 -6.18 0.45
N LEU A 16 -10.68 -5.96 1.57
CA LEU A 16 -10.29 -6.99 2.51
C LEU A 16 -11.46 -7.49 3.36
N VAL A 17 -12.27 -6.59 3.91
CA VAL A 17 -13.37 -6.97 4.81
C VAL A 17 -14.35 -7.96 4.15
N PRO A 18 -14.86 -7.72 2.93
CA PRO A 18 -15.71 -8.70 2.24
C PRO A 18 -15.01 -10.06 2.04
N GLN A 19 -13.73 -10.06 1.61
CA GLN A 19 -12.99 -11.30 1.35
C GLN A 19 -12.75 -12.10 2.65
N LEU A 20 -12.54 -11.44 3.79
CA LEU A 20 -12.45 -12.11 5.09
C LEU A 20 -13.76 -12.79 5.48
N LEU A 21 -14.89 -12.11 5.27
CA LEU A 21 -16.23 -12.66 5.52
C LEU A 21 -16.55 -13.85 4.61
N GLU A 22 -16.21 -13.73 3.31
CA GLU A 22 -16.34 -14.81 2.32
C GLU A 22 -15.49 -16.04 2.69
N ALA A 23 -14.29 -15.80 3.24
CA ALA A 23 -13.40 -16.85 3.74
C ALA A 23 -13.88 -17.45 5.10
N GLY A 24 -15.02 -17.02 5.63
CA GLY A 24 -15.61 -17.56 6.85
C GLY A 24 -15.09 -16.96 8.16
N HIS A 25 -14.32 -15.86 8.11
CA HIS A 25 -13.83 -15.18 9.31
C HIS A 25 -14.91 -14.25 9.91
N ALA A 26 -14.82 -14.02 11.23
CA ALA A 26 -15.48 -12.90 11.87
C ALA A 26 -14.55 -11.68 11.87
N VAL A 27 -15.10 -10.48 11.68
CA VAL A 27 -14.32 -9.26 11.50
C VAL A 27 -14.75 -8.17 12.45
N VAL A 28 -13.81 -7.59 13.18
CA VAL A 28 -13.97 -6.29 13.84
C VAL A 28 -13.27 -5.25 12.97
N ALA A 29 -14.04 -4.44 12.26
CA ALA A 29 -13.57 -3.43 11.32
C ALA A 29 -13.44 -2.07 12.01
N THR A 30 -12.22 -1.49 12.05
CA THR A 30 -12.03 -0.20 12.70
C THR A 30 -11.80 0.94 11.72
N THR A 31 -12.33 2.10 12.06
CA THR A 31 -12.12 3.37 11.36
C THR A 31 -11.87 4.49 12.34
N ARG A 32 -11.16 5.55 11.91
CA ARG A 32 -10.92 6.73 12.75
C ARG A 32 -12.15 7.64 12.86
N SER A 33 -12.85 7.83 11.77
CA SER A 33 -14.05 8.66 11.68
C SER A 33 -15.30 7.79 11.68
N SER A 34 -16.37 8.30 12.26
CA SER A 34 -17.67 7.62 12.48
C SER A 34 -18.33 6.97 11.29
N PRO A 35 -19.49 6.37 11.57
CA PRO A 35 -19.55 4.92 11.67
C PRO A 35 -19.84 4.31 10.32
N ALA A 36 -19.39 3.13 10.22
CA ALA A 36 -19.79 2.22 9.20
C ALA A 36 -21.26 1.82 9.32
N PRO A 37 -21.87 1.33 8.24
CA PRO A 37 -23.24 0.84 8.24
C PRO A 37 -23.45 -0.29 9.23
N ALA A 38 -24.72 -0.63 9.46
CA ALA A 38 -25.17 -1.62 10.42
C ALA A 38 -24.31 -2.90 10.43
N SER A 39 -24.06 -3.43 11.62
CA SER A 39 -23.39 -4.71 11.84
C SER A 39 -24.11 -5.82 11.08
N ALA A 40 -23.37 -6.58 10.29
CA ALA A 40 -23.85 -7.81 9.68
C ALA A 40 -23.46 -9.00 10.58
N GLU A 41 -24.05 -10.16 10.33
CA GLU A 41 -23.60 -11.38 10.96
C GLU A 41 -22.08 -11.54 10.70
N ARG A 42 -21.29 -11.69 11.77
CA ARG A 42 -19.82 -11.77 11.76
C ARG A 42 -19.05 -10.48 11.39
N LEU A 43 -19.71 -9.31 11.32
CA LEU A 43 -19.04 -8.02 11.08
C LEU A 43 -19.45 -7.01 12.15
N GLU A 44 -18.49 -6.57 12.92
CA GLU A 44 -18.65 -5.49 13.88
C GLU A 44 -17.82 -4.27 13.47
N HIS A 45 -18.37 -3.09 13.65
CA HIS A 45 -17.69 -1.83 13.39
C HIS A 45 -17.36 -1.10 14.67
N ARG A 46 -16.09 -0.69 14.80
CA ARG A 46 -15.60 0.08 15.96
C ARG A 46 -14.87 1.34 15.51
N ARG A 47 -14.91 2.36 16.35
CA ARG A 47 -14.05 3.54 16.18
C ARG A 47 -12.71 3.30 16.89
N LEU A 48 -11.60 3.61 16.21
CA LEU A 48 -10.27 3.52 16.80
C LEU A 48 -9.37 4.62 16.23
N ASP A 49 -8.76 5.40 17.10
CA ASP A 49 -7.55 6.15 16.76
C ASP A 49 -6.34 5.28 17.12
N LEU A 50 -5.59 4.87 16.10
CA LEU A 50 -4.43 4.00 16.29
C LEU A 50 -3.29 4.68 17.06
N LEU A 51 -3.28 6.01 17.13
CA LEU A 51 -2.29 6.78 17.89
C LEU A 51 -2.66 6.92 19.39
N ASP A 52 -3.87 6.57 19.77
CA ASP A 52 -4.32 6.49 21.15
C ASP A 52 -3.99 5.10 21.73
N ARG A 53 -2.89 5.01 22.50
CA ARG A 53 -2.39 3.77 23.08
C ARG A 53 -3.43 3.08 23.98
N ASP A 54 -4.12 3.85 24.79
CA ASP A 54 -5.07 3.30 25.76
C ASP A 54 -6.30 2.74 25.05
N ALA A 55 -6.80 3.46 24.04
CA ALA A 55 -7.90 2.98 23.19
C ALA A 55 -7.52 1.71 22.40
N VAL A 56 -6.29 1.62 21.88
CA VAL A 56 -5.79 0.40 21.20
C VAL A 56 -5.73 -0.76 22.19
N THR A 57 -5.16 -0.55 23.35
CA THR A 57 -5.01 -1.57 24.38
C THR A 57 -6.37 -2.07 24.86
N ALA A 58 -7.31 -1.16 25.14
CA ALA A 58 -8.65 -1.51 25.58
C ALA A 58 -9.40 -2.33 24.52
N LEU A 59 -9.35 -1.91 23.24
CA LEU A 59 -10.04 -2.62 22.17
C LEU A 59 -9.44 -4.01 21.94
N VAL A 60 -8.13 -4.15 21.86
CA VAL A 60 -7.46 -5.45 21.64
C VAL A 60 -7.74 -6.40 22.81
N HIS A 61 -7.75 -5.88 24.03
CA HIS A 61 -8.08 -6.67 25.22
C HIS A 61 -9.55 -7.11 25.27
N GLU A 62 -10.48 -6.25 24.85
CA GLU A 62 -11.93 -6.57 24.74
C GLU A 62 -12.17 -7.62 23.64
N VAL A 63 -11.62 -7.39 22.44
CA VAL A 63 -11.88 -8.22 21.25
C VAL A 63 -11.15 -9.56 21.30
N ARG A 64 -9.94 -9.62 21.86
CA ARG A 64 -9.07 -10.82 21.85
C ARG A 64 -9.01 -11.49 20.48
N PRO A 65 -8.56 -10.77 19.43
CA PRO A 65 -8.56 -11.28 18.08
C PRO A 65 -7.56 -12.43 17.91
N ASP A 66 -7.81 -13.34 16.97
CA ASP A 66 -6.84 -14.34 16.51
C ASP A 66 -5.77 -13.73 15.62
N ALA A 67 -6.16 -12.66 14.87
CA ALA A 67 -5.25 -11.91 14.00
C ALA A 67 -5.59 -10.41 13.99
N ILE A 68 -4.56 -9.59 13.85
CA ILE A 68 -4.65 -8.14 13.67
C ILE A 68 -4.09 -7.78 12.30
N VAL A 69 -4.85 -7.04 11.49
CA VAL A 69 -4.43 -6.58 10.18
C VAL A 69 -4.37 -5.06 10.18
N HIS A 70 -3.15 -4.51 10.10
CA HIS A 70 -2.91 -3.08 10.08
C HIS A 70 -2.83 -2.54 8.64
N GLN A 71 -3.93 -1.92 8.17
CA GLN A 71 -4.05 -1.27 6.86
C GLN A 71 -4.22 0.26 6.99
N ALA A 72 -4.07 0.83 8.18
CA ALA A 72 -4.31 2.24 8.39
C ALA A 72 -3.21 3.10 7.77
N THR A 73 -3.62 4.01 6.89
CA THR A 73 -2.81 5.07 6.29
C THR A 73 -3.63 6.35 6.18
N ALA A 74 -2.99 7.48 5.99
CA ALA A 74 -3.64 8.78 5.79
C ALA A 74 -3.30 9.35 4.40
N LEU A 75 -3.53 8.55 3.35
CA LEU A 75 -3.13 8.87 1.97
C LEU A 75 -4.27 9.42 1.11
N SER A 76 -5.48 9.56 1.64
CA SER A 76 -6.66 10.01 0.90
C SER A 76 -6.57 11.46 0.38
N THR A 77 -5.65 12.26 0.91
CA THR A 77 -5.48 13.68 0.59
C THR A 77 -4.14 14.00 -0.06
N LEU A 78 -3.46 13.01 -0.65
CA LEU A 78 -2.16 13.24 -1.28
C LEU A 78 -2.25 14.25 -2.42
N SER A 79 -1.38 15.26 -2.38
CA SER A 79 -1.13 16.17 -3.49
C SER A 79 -0.01 15.63 -4.38
N ASN A 80 0.08 16.14 -5.61
CA ASN A 80 1.13 15.75 -6.55
C ASN A 80 2.51 16.42 -6.26
N ASN A 81 2.65 17.13 -5.13
CA ASN A 81 3.88 17.86 -4.81
C ASN A 81 4.89 16.97 -4.03
N LEU A 82 5.68 16.19 -4.75
CA LEU A 82 6.68 15.30 -4.16
C LEU A 82 7.85 16.03 -3.45
N ARG A 83 7.97 17.35 -3.57
CA ARG A 83 8.93 18.14 -2.76
C ARG A 83 8.56 18.15 -1.28
N ARG A 84 7.26 17.96 -0.97
CA ARG A 84 6.71 17.92 0.38
C ARG A 84 6.29 16.51 0.78
N PHE A 85 6.93 15.49 0.20
CA PHE A 85 6.54 14.09 0.38
C PHE A 85 6.48 13.69 1.84
N ASP A 86 7.55 13.90 2.62
CA ASP A 86 7.57 13.57 4.04
C ASP A 86 6.50 14.34 4.84
N THR A 87 6.24 15.60 4.49
CA THR A 87 5.16 16.37 5.12
C THR A 87 3.78 15.76 4.82
N MET A 88 3.55 15.34 3.57
CA MET A 88 2.28 14.69 3.18
C MET A 88 2.10 13.32 3.84
N PHE A 89 3.20 12.64 4.10
CA PHE A 89 3.20 11.33 4.75
C PHE A 89 3.32 11.39 6.27
N ALA A 90 3.44 12.57 6.89
CA ALA A 90 3.71 12.72 8.33
C ALA A 90 2.75 11.90 9.21
N LEU A 91 1.44 12.00 8.99
CA LEU A 91 0.46 11.20 9.74
C LEU A 91 0.57 9.71 9.41
N THR A 92 0.79 9.34 8.14
CA THR A 92 1.04 7.94 7.78
C THR A 92 2.28 7.39 8.44
N ASN A 93 3.35 8.20 8.56
CA ASN A 93 4.58 7.80 9.23
C ASN A 93 4.36 7.60 10.74
N GLN A 94 3.53 8.43 11.39
CA GLN A 94 3.12 8.21 12.79
C GLN A 94 2.31 6.91 12.94
N LEU A 95 1.37 6.63 12.02
CA LEU A 95 0.61 5.37 12.04
C LEU A 95 1.52 4.15 11.85
N ARG A 96 2.56 4.26 11.02
CA ARG A 96 3.57 3.21 10.82
C ARG A 96 4.43 2.96 12.04
N THR A 97 4.86 4.02 12.73
CA THR A 97 5.78 3.90 13.88
C THR A 97 5.03 3.74 15.19
N VAL A 98 4.37 4.79 15.65
CA VAL A 98 3.64 4.80 16.93
C VAL A 98 2.44 3.84 16.90
N GLY A 99 1.67 3.86 15.81
CA GLY A 99 0.50 2.98 15.68
C GLY A 99 0.87 1.50 15.70
N THR A 100 1.96 1.12 15.01
CA THR A 100 2.47 -0.26 15.05
C THR A 100 2.96 -0.65 16.44
N ALA A 101 3.70 0.23 17.13
CA ALA A 101 4.15 -0.01 18.50
C ALA A 101 2.95 -0.24 19.45
N ASN A 102 1.90 0.57 19.35
CA ASN A 102 0.69 0.40 20.15
C ASN A 102 0.02 -0.95 19.92
N LEU A 103 -0.04 -1.44 18.66
CA LEU A 103 -0.59 -2.76 18.35
C LEU A 103 0.28 -3.90 18.90
N ILE A 104 1.60 -3.78 18.81
CA ILE A 104 2.54 -4.78 19.34
C ILE A 104 2.43 -4.85 20.87
N ASP A 105 2.40 -3.71 21.55
CA ASP A 105 2.23 -3.65 23.00
C ASP A 105 0.90 -4.28 23.45
N ALA A 106 -0.19 -3.95 22.75
CA ALA A 106 -1.51 -4.53 23.05
C ALA A 106 -1.56 -6.04 22.75
N SER A 107 -0.90 -6.50 21.69
CA SER A 107 -0.80 -7.91 21.32
C SER A 107 -0.14 -8.76 22.39
N ARG A 108 0.88 -8.22 23.05
CA ARG A 108 1.59 -8.89 24.16
C ARG A 108 0.65 -9.27 25.28
N ALA A 109 -0.29 -8.41 25.64
CA ALA A 109 -1.22 -8.64 26.74
C ALA A 109 -2.28 -9.72 26.48
N VAL A 110 -2.54 -10.06 25.20
CA VAL A 110 -3.60 -11.01 24.80
C VAL A 110 -3.08 -12.29 24.14
N GLY A 111 -1.78 -12.59 24.28
CA GLY A 111 -1.21 -13.86 23.81
C GLY A 111 -0.70 -13.83 22.37
N TRP A 112 -0.33 -12.68 21.84
CA TRP A 112 0.32 -12.50 20.53
C TRP A 112 -0.52 -13.00 19.34
N PRO A 113 -1.72 -12.41 19.10
CA PRO A 113 -2.46 -12.68 17.87
C PRO A 113 -1.56 -12.42 16.66
N ARG A 114 -1.77 -13.15 15.57
CA ARG A 114 -0.98 -12.94 14.34
C ARG A 114 -1.09 -11.49 13.88
N LEU A 115 0.03 -10.83 13.58
CA LEU A 115 0.07 -9.42 13.17
C LEU A 115 0.52 -9.29 11.71
N LEU A 116 -0.38 -8.77 10.86
CA LEU A 116 -0.08 -8.45 9.47
C LEU A 116 -0.07 -6.95 9.29
N VAL A 117 0.99 -6.39 8.71
CA VAL A 117 1.09 -4.96 8.49
C VAL A 117 1.34 -4.61 7.04
N GLN A 118 0.68 -3.55 6.58
CA GLN A 118 0.94 -2.95 5.29
C GLN A 118 2.25 -2.16 5.31
N SER A 119 3.14 -2.46 4.37
CA SER A 119 4.31 -1.68 4.00
C SER A 119 4.25 -1.32 2.51
N PHE A 120 5.34 -0.82 1.94
CA PHE A 120 5.38 -0.35 0.57
C PHE A 120 6.73 -0.68 -0.09
N CYS A 121 6.75 -1.12 -1.36
CA CYS A 121 7.97 -1.49 -2.07
C CYS A 121 8.31 -0.60 -3.28
N GLY A 122 7.54 0.44 -3.57
CA GLY A 122 7.64 1.16 -4.84
C GLY A 122 8.92 1.99 -5.06
N TRP A 123 9.75 2.25 -4.02
CA TRP A 123 10.98 3.05 -4.15
C TRP A 123 12.00 2.77 -3.04
N LEU A 124 11.86 1.68 -2.34
CA LEU A 124 12.68 1.34 -1.17
C LEU A 124 14.09 0.87 -1.52
N TRP A 125 14.29 0.37 -2.73
CA TRP A 125 15.48 -0.38 -3.09
C TRP A 125 16.67 0.50 -3.41
N ARG A 126 17.87 0.02 -3.11
CA ARG A 126 19.09 0.56 -3.69
C ARG A 126 19.03 0.45 -5.20
N LEU A 127 19.68 1.40 -5.89
CA LEU A 127 19.62 1.51 -7.34
C LEU A 127 20.58 0.57 -8.07
N ASP A 128 21.57 0.01 -7.37
CA ASP A 128 22.52 -0.98 -7.90
C ASP A 128 21.90 -2.38 -8.04
N GLY A 129 22.56 -3.28 -8.73
CA GLY A 129 22.15 -4.68 -8.91
C GLY A 129 20.97 -4.86 -9.86
N ALA A 130 20.14 -5.86 -9.60
CA ALA A 130 19.04 -6.27 -10.47
C ALA A 130 17.97 -5.17 -10.66
N ALA A 131 17.37 -5.16 -11.84
CA ALA A 131 16.29 -4.22 -12.18
C ALA A 131 14.98 -4.52 -11.41
N VAL A 132 14.73 -5.78 -11.09
CA VAL A 132 13.62 -6.27 -10.27
C VAL A 132 14.21 -6.91 -9.01
N LYS A 133 13.75 -6.47 -7.86
CA LYS A 133 14.30 -6.80 -6.54
C LYS A 133 13.43 -7.82 -5.81
N THR A 134 14.09 -8.68 -5.05
CA THR A 134 13.45 -9.59 -4.08
C THR A 134 13.46 -8.97 -2.68
N GLU A 135 12.82 -9.62 -1.72
CA GLU A 135 12.72 -9.16 -0.34
C GLU A 135 14.07 -9.08 0.38
N ASP A 136 15.05 -9.88 -0.05
CA ASP A 136 16.39 -9.97 0.55
C ASP A 136 17.37 -8.90 0.03
N GLU A 137 16.97 -8.15 -1.00
CA GLU A 137 17.80 -7.10 -1.57
C GLU A 137 17.92 -5.88 -0.65
N PRO A 138 19.08 -5.19 -0.66
CA PRO A 138 19.30 -4.09 0.26
C PRO A 138 18.38 -2.89 -0.03
N LEU A 139 17.91 -2.29 1.05
CA LEU A 139 17.13 -1.07 0.98
C LEU A 139 18.04 0.15 0.75
N GLU A 140 17.44 1.22 0.26
CA GLU A 140 18.07 2.52 0.09
C GLU A 140 18.52 3.11 1.44
N THR A 141 19.72 3.69 1.45
CA THR A 141 20.29 4.32 2.65
C THR A 141 20.40 5.83 2.55
N ASP A 142 20.44 6.39 1.32
CA ASP A 142 20.48 7.83 1.09
C ASP A 142 19.44 8.29 0.05
N PRO A 143 18.14 8.28 0.43
CA PRO A 143 17.08 8.73 -0.44
C PRO A 143 17.10 10.27 -0.60
N PRO A 144 16.40 10.83 -1.62
CA PRO A 144 16.15 12.25 -1.69
C PRO A 144 15.63 12.81 -0.36
N LYS A 145 16.04 14.03 0.00
CA LYS A 145 15.73 14.64 1.31
C LYS A 145 14.25 14.55 1.68
N SER A 146 13.37 14.76 0.70
CA SER A 146 11.91 14.73 0.92
C SER A 146 11.32 13.34 1.18
N PHE A 147 12.11 12.27 1.12
CA PHE A 147 11.70 10.88 1.33
C PHE A 147 12.33 10.22 2.56
N ARG A 148 13.22 10.94 3.24
CA ARG A 148 14.05 10.38 4.32
C ARG A 148 13.23 9.92 5.53
N GLU A 149 12.30 10.74 5.97
CA GLU A 149 11.47 10.42 7.14
C GLU A 149 10.51 9.28 6.81
N THR A 150 9.95 9.28 5.61
CA THR A 150 9.05 8.20 5.18
C THR A 150 9.78 6.88 5.04
N LEU A 151 11.00 6.88 4.51
CA LEU A 151 11.82 5.65 4.45
C LEU A 151 12.16 5.15 5.87
N ARG A 152 12.55 6.04 6.78
CA ARG A 152 12.82 5.67 8.17
C ARG A 152 11.60 5.06 8.84
N ALA A 153 10.42 5.65 8.63
CA ALA A 153 9.17 5.13 9.20
C ALA A 153 8.79 3.76 8.65
N ILE A 154 9.07 3.49 7.36
CA ILE A 154 8.86 2.17 6.75
C ILE A 154 9.84 1.15 7.35
N VAL A 155 11.12 1.47 7.40
CA VAL A 155 12.15 0.58 7.98
C VAL A 155 11.87 0.30 9.46
N ASP A 156 11.45 1.31 10.22
CA ASP A 156 11.11 1.15 11.64
C ASP A 156 9.87 0.27 11.85
N LEU A 157 8.81 0.46 11.05
CA LEU A 157 7.64 -0.43 11.05
C LEU A 157 8.04 -1.89 10.80
N GLU A 158 8.82 -2.14 9.76
CA GLU A 158 9.24 -3.49 9.39
C GLU A 158 10.12 -4.13 10.48
N ARG A 159 11.06 -3.36 11.03
CA ARG A 159 11.89 -3.79 12.17
C ARG A 159 11.04 -4.16 13.39
N GLN A 160 10.11 -3.29 13.80
CA GLN A 160 9.22 -3.55 14.94
C GLN A 160 8.45 -4.85 14.75
N VAL A 161 7.84 -5.04 13.59
CA VAL A 161 7.01 -6.23 13.30
C VAL A 161 7.83 -7.50 13.30
N LEU A 162 9.05 -7.47 12.76
CA LEU A 162 9.89 -8.66 12.63
C LEU A 162 10.68 -9.00 13.90
N SER A 163 11.06 -7.98 14.68
CA SER A 163 11.90 -8.18 15.86
C SER A 163 11.11 -8.24 17.16
N ASP A 164 10.01 -7.48 17.24
CA ASP A 164 9.29 -7.27 18.50
C ASP A 164 7.97 -8.07 18.56
N HIS A 165 7.59 -8.77 17.45
CA HIS A 165 6.39 -9.62 17.39
C HIS A 165 6.70 -11.03 16.88
N PRO A 166 6.35 -12.10 17.62
CA PRO A 166 6.76 -13.48 17.31
C PRO A 166 6.13 -14.06 16.03
N SER A 167 4.99 -13.54 15.60
CA SER A 167 4.26 -13.97 14.39
C SER A 167 3.90 -12.81 13.46
N GLY A 168 4.81 -11.83 13.40
CA GLY A 168 4.65 -10.64 12.55
C GLY A 168 4.89 -10.95 11.06
N VAL A 169 4.06 -10.36 10.20
CA VAL A 169 4.19 -10.45 8.74
C VAL A 169 4.08 -9.06 8.13
N VAL A 170 5.01 -8.74 7.25
CA VAL A 170 5.04 -7.48 6.50
C VAL A 170 4.63 -7.72 5.05
N LEU A 171 3.62 -7.00 4.60
CA LEU A 171 3.15 -7.02 3.22
C LEU A 171 3.54 -5.70 2.53
N ARG A 172 4.61 -5.72 1.73
CA ARG A 172 5.08 -4.58 0.94
C ARG A 172 4.25 -4.49 -0.33
N TYR A 173 3.25 -3.64 -0.34
CA TYR A 173 2.43 -3.43 -1.53
C TYR A 173 3.17 -2.58 -2.57
N GLY A 174 2.96 -2.91 -3.84
CA GLY A 174 3.33 -2.07 -4.97
C GLY A 174 2.45 -0.82 -5.12
N GLY A 175 2.55 -0.16 -6.25
CA GLY A 175 1.64 0.93 -6.60
C GLY A 175 0.19 0.44 -6.68
N LEU A 176 -0.62 0.83 -5.69
CA LEU A 176 -2.01 0.40 -5.61
C LEU A 176 -2.86 1.03 -6.73
N TYR A 177 -3.57 0.21 -7.47
CA TYR A 177 -4.62 0.63 -8.40
C TYR A 177 -5.91 -0.17 -8.17
N GLY A 178 -7.01 0.27 -8.77
CA GLY A 178 -8.33 -0.33 -8.54
C GLY A 178 -9.26 0.64 -7.80
N PRO A 179 -10.43 0.16 -7.36
CA PRO A 179 -11.49 1.02 -6.82
C PRO A 179 -11.00 1.91 -5.66
N GLY A 180 -11.12 3.23 -5.84
CA GLY A 180 -10.78 4.23 -4.81
C GLY A 180 -9.30 4.60 -4.72
N SER A 181 -8.41 4.01 -5.53
CA SER A 181 -7.00 4.39 -5.59
C SER A 181 -6.78 5.69 -6.39
N SER A 182 -5.65 6.36 -6.13
CA SER A 182 -5.29 7.61 -6.83
C SER A 182 -5.00 7.42 -8.33
N LEU A 183 -4.69 6.21 -8.76
CA LEU A 183 -4.46 5.86 -10.17
C LEU A 183 -5.77 5.61 -10.95
N THR A 184 -6.91 5.50 -10.26
CA THR A 184 -8.23 5.33 -10.89
C THR A 184 -9.16 6.49 -10.62
N ARG A 185 -8.99 7.17 -9.49
CA ARG A 185 -9.83 8.30 -9.07
C ARG A 185 -9.03 9.32 -8.26
N GLY A 186 -9.19 10.61 -8.56
CA GLY A 186 -8.63 11.72 -7.80
C GLY A 186 -7.55 12.51 -8.55
N PRO A 187 -6.82 13.39 -7.87
CA PRO A 187 -5.95 14.38 -8.49
C PRO A 187 -4.86 13.80 -9.40
N GLN A 188 -4.37 12.59 -9.12
CA GLN A 188 -3.31 11.99 -9.92
C GLN A 188 -3.82 11.57 -11.29
N ILE A 189 -4.92 10.82 -11.36
CA ILE A 189 -5.50 10.40 -12.64
C ILE A 189 -6.08 11.60 -13.41
N ASP A 190 -6.59 12.61 -12.71
CA ASP A 190 -7.07 13.84 -13.34
C ASP A 190 -5.94 14.63 -14.00
N ALA A 191 -4.75 14.64 -13.39
CA ALA A 191 -3.55 15.21 -14.00
C ALA A 191 -3.12 14.42 -15.26
N VAL A 192 -3.23 13.09 -15.25
CA VAL A 192 -2.99 12.25 -16.43
C VAL A 192 -3.98 12.56 -17.54
N ARG A 193 -5.28 12.61 -17.24
CA ARG A 193 -6.35 12.97 -18.19
C ARG A 193 -6.15 14.34 -18.86
N LYS A 194 -5.61 15.30 -18.11
CA LYS A 194 -5.31 16.64 -18.59
C LYS A 194 -3.96 16.78 -19.31
N GLY A 195 -3.17 15.69 -19.41
CA GLY A 195 -1.82 15.73 -19.97
C GLY A 195 -0.80 16.49 -19.13
N TRP A 196 -1.08 16.68 -17.82
CA TRP A 196 -0.23 17.41 -16.89
C TRP A 196 0.77 16.49 -16.16
N PHE A 197 0.71 15.19 -16.41
CA PHE A 197 1.63 14.22 -15.85
C PHE A 197 2.69 13.86 -16.91
N PRO A 198 3.88 14.49 -16.90
CA PRO A 198 4.86 14.32 -17.96
C PRO A 198 5.67 13.04 -17.80
N LEU A 199 6.18 12.52 -18.91
CA LEU A 199 7.23 11.51 -18.93
C LEU A 199 8.59 12.21 -18.75
N ILE A 200 9.29 11.94 -17.66
CA ILE A 200 10.56 12.61 -17.33
C ILE A 200 11.73 11.79 -17.84
N GLY A 201 12.63 12.41 -18.58
CA GLY A 201 13.82 11.78 -19.15
C GLY A 201 13.45 10.62 -20.08
N ALA A 202 14.12 9.49 -19.94
CA ALA A 202 13.81 8.26 -20.68
C ALA A 202 12.62 7.48 -20.11
N GLY A 203 12.22 7.75 -18.85
CA GLY A 203 11.14 7.03 -18.18
C GLY A 203 11.52 5.59 -17.80
N ASP A 204 12.79 5.38 -17.42
CA ASP A 204 13.35 4.04 -17.14
C ASP A 204 13.07 3.53 -15.73
N GLY A 205 12.50 4.35 -14.84
CA GLY A 205 12.08 3.90 -13.51
C GLY A 205 11.07 2.76 -13.61
N ILE A 206 11.36 1.62 -12.98
CA ILE A 206 10.52 0.43 -13.04
C ILE A 206 9.57 0.43 -11.86
N TRP A 207 8.28 0.46 -12.14
CA TRP A 207 7.22 0.37 -11.14
C TRP A 207 6.64 -1.03 -11.10
N SER A 208 6.30 -1.48 -9.91
CA SER A 208 5.50 -2.68 -9.68
C SER A 208 4.16 -2.26 -9.11
N PHE A 209 3.10 -2.84 -9.63
CA PHE A 209 1.73 -2.52 -9.27
C PHE A 209 1.06 -3.67 -8.54
N VAL A 210 -0.05 -3.39 -7.88
CA VAL A 210 -0.97 -4.41 -7.38
C VAL A 210 -2.39 -3.84 -7.36
N HIS A 211 -3.34 -4.64 -7.81
CA HIS A 211 -4.75 -4.31 -7.70
C HIS A 211 -5.20 -4.37 -6.23
N THR A 212 -6.05 -3.44 -5.79
CA THR A 212 -6.52 -3.38 -4.39
C THR A 212 -7.20 -4.67 -3.92
N ALA A 213 -7.92 -5.37 -4.81
CA ALA A 213 -8.51 -6.67 -4.49
C ALA A 213 -7.45 -7.78 -4.35
N ASP A 214 -6.35 -7.71 -5.09
CA ASP A 214 -5.23 -8.66 -5.00
C ASP A 214 -4.37 -8.41 -3.76
N ALA A 215 -4.18 -7.14 -3.37
CA ALA A 215 -3.58 -6.80 -2.09
C ALA A 215 -4.39 -7.36 -0.91
N ALA A 216 -5.72 -7.30 -1.01
CA ALA A 216 -6.63 -7.89 -0.03
C ALA A 216 -6.52 -9.43 -0.02
N SER A 217 -6.54 -10.10 -1.16
CA SER A 217 -6.43 -11.58 -1.23
C SER A 217 -5.08 -12.09 -0.73
N ALA A 218 -3.98 -11.36 -0.99
CA ALA A 218 -2.68 -11.66 -0.40
C ALA A 218 -2.70 -11.55 1.12
N THR A 219 -3.41 -10.56 1.66
CA THR A 219 -3.59 -10.39 3.10
C THR A 219 -4.37 -11.55 3.71
N VAL A 220 -5.45 -12.01 3.05
CA VAL A 220 -6.20 -13.19 3.48
C VAL A 220 -5.32 -14.44 3.45
N ALA A 221 -4.55 -14.67 2.40
CA ALA A 221 -3.62 -15.79 2.31
C ALA A 221 -2.57 -15.78 3.43
N ALA A 222 -2.07 -14.59 3.79
CA ALA A 222 -1.08 -14.43 4.84
C ALA A 222 -1.63 -14.60 6.27
N LEU A 223 -2.93 -14.73 6.49
CA LEU A 223 -3.51 -14.93 7.84
C LEU A 223 -3.05 -16.24 8.50
N THR A 224 -2.84 -17.27 7.72
CA THR A 224 -2.52 -18.61 8.25
C THR A 224 -1.17 -19.14 7.81
N THR A 225 -0.54 -18.49 6.84
CA THR A 225 0.73 -18.95 6.23
C THR A 225 1.76 -17.84 6.18
N GLY A 226 3.01 -18.21 5.97
CA GLY A 226 4.12 -17.31 5.77
C GLY A 226 4.68 -16.69 7.05
N ALA A 227 5.89 -16.15 6.93
CA ALA A 227 6.61 -15.40 7.97
C ALA A 227 7.53 -14.37 7.32
N GLY A 228 7.78 -13.25 8.00
CA GLY A 228 8.70 -12.22 7.52
C GLY A 228 8.06 -11.26 6.51
N ILE A 229 8.78 -10.93 5.44
CA ILE A 229 8.41 -9.90 4.47
C ILE A 229 8.01 -10.53 3.14
N TYR A 230 6.98 -9.96 2.50
CA TYR A 230 6.51 -10.34 1.16
C TYR A 230 6.25 -9.10 0.31
N ASN A 231 6.81 -9.08 -0.90
CA ASN A 231 6.41 -8.12 -1.92
C ASN A 231 5.10 -8.58 -2.56
N ILE A 232 4.09 -7.77 -2.44
CA ILE A 232 2.76 -8.05 -2.99
C ILE A 232 2.56 -7.13 -4.19
N VAL A 233 2.89 -7.67 -5.35
CA VAL A 233 2.87 -6.98 -6.65
C VAL A 233 2.36 -7.94 -7.73
N ASP A 234 1.95 -7.41 -8.88
CA ASP A 234 1.64 -8.22 -10.06
C ASP A 234 2.90 -8.82 -10.70
N ASP A 235 2.74 -9.60 -11.78
CA ASP A 235 3.83 -10.31 -12.44
C ASP A 235 4.57 -9.46 -13.49
N ASP A 236 4.17 -8.17 -13.68
CA ASP A 236 4.59 -7.32 -14.79
C ASP A 236 5.20 -5.98 -14.33
N PRO A 237 6.38 -5.99 -13.66
CA PRO A 237 7.10 -4.75 -13.36
C PRO A 237 7.43 -3.99 -14.64
N ALA A 238 7.07 -2.71 -14.74
CA ALA A 238 7.18 -1.99 -15.99
C ALA A 238 7.84 -0.60 -15.85
N PRO A 239 8.65 -0.16 -16.83
CA PRO A 239 9.19 1.18 -16.85
C PRO A 239 8.09 2.22 -17.11
N VAL A 240 8.27 3.42 -16.57
CA VAL A 240 7.30 4.52 -16.68
C VAL A 240 6.95 4.83 -18.15
N ARG A 241 7.92 4.70 -19.05
CA ARG A 241 7.70 4.90 -20.50
C ARG A 241 6.69 3.94 -21.13
N GLU A 242 6.37 2.83 -20.46
CA GLU A 242 5.38 1.87 -20.93
C GLU A 242 4.02 2.06 -20.25
N TRP A 243 3.99 2.09 -18.91
CA TRP A 243 2.71 2.12 -18.20
C TRP A 243 2.03 3.50 -18.25
N LEU A 244 2.78 4.60 -18.23
CA LEU A 244 2.17 5.95 -18.19
C LEU A 244 1.42 6.31 -19.47
N PRO A 245 1.95 6.06 -20.70
CA PRO A 245 1.19 6.25 -21.93
C PRO A 245 -0.07 5.39 -22.01
N GLU A 246 0.00 4.14 -21.56
CA GLU A 246 -1.15 3.24 -21.55
C GLU A 246 -2.21 3.68 -20.55
N LEU A 247 -1.80 4.08 -19.35
CA LEU A 247 -2.71 4.67 -18.36
C LEU A 247 -3.40 5.91 -18.92
N ALA A 248 -2.66 6.81 -19.60
CA ALA A 248 -3.22 8.01 -20.20
C ALA A 248 -4.25 7.66 -21.29
N ARG A 249 -3.94 6.71 -22.16
CA ARG A 249 -4.85 6.21 -23.20
C ARG A 249 -6.15 5.65 -22.62
N LEU A 250 -6.04 4.78 -21.62
CA LEU A 250 -7.20 4.16 -20.96
C LEU A 250 -8.04 5.18 -20.18
N ALA A 251 -7.40 6.17 -19.60
CA ALA A 251 -8.08 7.26 -18.87
C ALA A 251 -8.73 8.30 -19.79
N GLY A 252 -8.54 8.20 -21.12
CA GLY A 252 -9.04 9.16 -22.09
C GLY A 252 -8.25 10.48 -22.14
N GLY A 253 -6.99 10.45 -21.70
CA GLY A 253 -6.07 11.58 -21.73
C GLY A 253 -5.15 11.55 -22.97
N PRO A 254 -4.48 12.70 -23.27
CA PRO A 254 -3.48 12.75 -24.34
C PRO A 254 -2.22 11.99 -23.94
N PRO A 255 -1.39 11.56 -24.91
CA PRO A 255 -0.09 10.99 -24.64
C PRO A 255 0.76 11.90 -23.76
N PRO A 256 1.48 11.37 -22.74
CA PRO A 256 2.28 12.17 -21.84
C PRO A 256 3.43 12.89 -22.60
N ARG A 257 3.58 14.17 -22.36
CA ARG A 257 4.69 14.93 -22.94
C ARG A 257 6.01 14.53 -22.31
N ARG A 258 7.02 14.25 -23.14
CA ARG A 258 8.37 13.99 -22.65
C ARG A 258 9.07 15.30 -22.30
N VAL A 259 9.64 15.35 -21.08
CA VAL A 259 10.40 16.51 -20.60
C VAL A 259 11.78 16.08 -20.11
N PRO A 260 12.82 16.92 -20.26
CA PRO A 260 14.14 16.65 -19.70
C PRO A 260 14.11 16.52 -18.18
N THR A 261 15.08 15.80 -17.62
CA THR A 261 15.17 15.55 -16.16
C THR A 261 15.26 16.83 -15.33
N TRP A 262 15.92 17.87 -15.84
CA TRP A 262 16.02 19.15 -15.14
C TRP A 262 14.66 19.87 -15.00
N VAL A 263 13.76 19.72 -15.97
CA VAL A 263 12.37 20.23 -15.88
C VAL A 263 11.62 19.47 -14.79
N GLY A 264 11.76 18.13 -14.77
CA GLY A 264 11.20 17.29 -13.71
C GLY A 264 11.71 17.67 -12.32
N TRP A 265 13.00 18.00 -12.23
CA TRP A 265 13.61 18.46 -10.98
C TRP A 265 13.03 19.80 -10.50
N LEU A 266 12.82 20.75 -11.41
CA LEU A 266 12.16 22.04 -11.11
C LEU A 266 10.70 21.85 -10.69
N ALA A 267 9.98 20.90 -11.27
CA ALA A 267 8.56 20.64 -10.97
C ALA A 267 8.34 19.92 -9.64
N GLY A 268 9.06 18.80 -9.39
CA GLY A 268 8.82 17.90 -8.25
C GLY A 268 10.07 17.53 -7.44
N GLY A 269 11.23 18.13 -7.77
CA GLY A 269 12.51 17.82 -7.08
C GLY A 269 13.10 16.47 -7.45
N GLY A 270 14.21 16.12 -6.78
CA GLY A 270 14.93 14.87 -7.02
C GLY A 270 14.10 13.61 -6.80
N GLY A 271 13.12 13.65 -5.90
CA GLY A 271 12.22 12.52 -5.65
C GLY A 271 11.37 12.15 -6.87
N LEU A 272 10.79 13.15 -7.55
CA LEU A 272 10.03 12.91 -8.78
C LEU A 272 10.91 12.36 -9.90
N VAL A 273 12.09 12.96 -10.10
CA VAL A 273 13.05 12.46 -11.11
C VAL A 273 13.43 11.02 -10.82
N ARG A 274 13.76 10.69 -9.57
CA ARG A 274 14.14 9.33 -9.16
C ARG A 274 13.00 8.34 -9.41
N MET A 275 11.78 8.65 -9.02
CA MET A 275 10.62 7.78 -9.24
C MET A 275 10.36 7.52 -10.72
N MET A 276 10.61 8.51 -11.58
CA MET A 276 10.37 8.40 -13.02
C MET A 276 11.50 7.72 -13.79
N THR A 277 12.74 7.76 -13.28
CA THR A 277 13.90 7.36 -14.09
C THR A 277 14.79 6.28 -13.47
N GLN A 278 14.69 6.00 -12.16
CA GLN A 278 15.70 5.21 -11.47
C GLN A 278 15.15 4.08 -10.59
N VAL A 279 13.93 4.19 -10.07
CA VAL A 279 13.39 3.18 -9.15
C VAL A 279 13.40 1.79 -9.75
N ARG A 280 13.53 0.80 -8.88
CA ARG A 280 13.60 -0.62 -9.21
C ARG A 280 12.25 -1.28 -8.96
N GLY A 281 11.91 -2.26 -9.80
CA GLY A 281 10.75 -3.09 -9.62
C GLY A 281 10.90 -4.07 -8.46
N SER A 282 9.84 -4.77 -8.12
CA SER A 282 9.80 -5.79 -7.08
C SER A 282 9.25 -7.10 -7.63
N SER A 283 9.74 -8.23 -7.15
CA SER A 283 9.28 -9.58 -7.49
C SER A 283 8.30 -10.08 -6.44
N ASN A 284 7.25 -10.77 -6.86
CA ASN A 284 6.29 -11.45 -5.99
C ASN A 284 6.59 -12.96 -5.84
N ALA A 285 7.71 -13.45 -6.35
CA ALA A 285 8.02 -14.87 -6.39
C ALA A 285 7.92 -15.55 -5.03
N LYS A 286 8.38 -14.89 -3.96
CA LYS A 286 8.29 -15.38 -2.58
C LYS A 286 6.83 -15.49 -2.11
N ALA A 287 6.02 -14.47 -2.34
CA ALA A 287 4.60 -14.50 -1.97
C ALA A 287 3.84 -15.63 -2.70
N ARG A 288 4.12 -15.86 -3.97
CA ARG A 288 3.55 -16.98 -4.73
C ARG A 288 3.96 -18.33 -4.16
N ALA A 289 5.24 -18.51 -3.85
CA ALA A 289 5.78 -19.77 -3.36
C ALA A 289 5.33 -20.12 -1.93
N GLU A 290 5.37 -19.15 -1.02
CA GLU A 290 5.17 -19.41 0.41
C GLU A 290 3.73 -19.15 0.88
N LEU A 291 3.00 -18.18 0.28
CA LEU A 291 1.61 -17.91 0.62
C LEU A 291 0.62 -18.67 -0.29
N GLY A 292 1.09 -19.29 -1.38
CA GLY A 292 0.22 -19.86 -2.41
C GLY A 292 -0.65 -18.82 -3.11
N TRP A 293 -0.26 -17.54 -3.00
CA TRP A 293 -1.04 -16.43 -3.54
C TRP A 293 -0.77 -16.21 -5.03
N VAL A 294 -1.85 -16.03 -5.78
CA VAL A 294 -1.79 -15.69 -7.21
C VAL A 294 -2.66 -14.46 -7.46
N PRO A 295 -2.14 -13.38 -8.06
CA PRO A 295 -2.93 -12.22 -8.36
C PRO A 295 -4.02 -12.54 -9.40
N ARG A 296 -5.22 -12.04 -9.19
CA ARG A 296 -6.32 -12.09 -10.17
C ARG A 296 -6.01 -11.23 -11.41
N TYR A 297 -5.27 -10.15 -11.19
CA TYR A 297 -4.76 -9.28 -12.24
C TYR A 297 -3.24 -9.44 -12.32
N PRO A 298 -2.74 -10.44 -13.10
CA PRO A 298 -1.31 -10.74 -13.16
C PRO A 298 -0.49 -9.67 -13.87
N SER A 299 -1.13 -8.69 -14.51
CA SER A 299 -0.48 -7.55 -15.13
C SER A 299 -1.34 -6.28 -14.93
N TRP A 300 -0.68 -5.17 -14.63
CA TRP A 300 -1.29 -3.85 -14.62
C TRP A 300 -2.01 -3.51 -15.93
N ARG A 301 -1.58 -4.07 -17.07
CA ARG A 301 -2.22 -3.88 -18.38
C ARG A 301 -3.66 -4.36 -18.36
N GLN A 302 -3.87 -5.58 -17.88
CA GLN A 302 -5.19 -6.17 -17.73
C GLN A 302 -6.00 -5.45 -16.64
N GLY A 303 -5.35 -5.13 -15.54
CA GLY A 303 -5.99 -4.48 -14.40
C GLY A 303 -6.45 -3.06 -14.72
N PHE A 304 -5.61 -2.23 -15.32
CA PHE A 304 -6.02 -0.88 -15.77
C PHE A 304 -7.14 -0.98 -16.81
N ALA A 305 -7.02 -1.85 -17.81
CA ALA A 305 -8.08 -2.03 -18.80
C ALA A 305 -9.43 -2.39 -18.15
N ALA A 306 -9.43 -3.31 -17.18
CA ALA A 306 -10.63 -3.69 -16.45
C ALA A 306 -11.23 -2.55 -15.64
N GLU A 307 -10.40 -1.72 -14.99
CA GLU A 307 -10.88 -0.59 -14.17
C GLU A 307 -11.48 0.54 -15.03
N PHE A 308 -10.85 0.87 -16.16
CA PHE A 308 -11.35 1.94 -17.03
C PHE A 308 -12.47 1.51 -17.99
N ALA A 309 -12.69 0.19 -18.18
CA ALA A 309 -13.87 -0.33 -18.90
C ALA A 309 -15.16 -0.28 -18.06
N ARG A 310 -15.06 -0.15 -16.72
CA ARG A 310 -16.22 -0.07 -15.84
C ARG A 310 -16.89 1.31 -15.98
N PRO A 311 -18.23 1.38 -16.10
CA PRO A 311 -18.93 2.67 -16.05
C PRO A 311 -18.57 3.39 -14.73
N THR A 312 -18.24 4.68 -14.81
CA THR A 312 -18.02 5.49 -13.62
C THR A 312 -19.34 5.59 -12.85
N VAL A 313 -19.46 4.87 -11.74
CA VAL A 313 -20.56 5.06 -10.81
C VAL A 313 -20.38 6.42 -10.15
N PRO A 314 -21.32 7.36 -10.27
CA PRO A 314 -21.23 8.64 -9.58
C PRO A 314 -21.17 8.39 -8.08
N ALA A 315 -20.37 9.21 -7.37
CA ALA A 315 -20.30 9.15 -5.92
C ALA A 315 -21.64 9.54 -5.33
N SER A 316 -22.26 8.62 -4.61
CA SER A 316 -23.37 8.90 -3.68
C SER A 316 -22.85 9.55 -2.41
#